data_83623c04bdbb43c32a24fff2b238399a
#
_entry.id   83623c04bdbb43c32a24fff2b238399a
#
_cell.length_a   1.000
_cell.length_b   1.000
_cell.length_c   1.000
_cell.angle_alpha   90.00
_cell.angle_beta   90.00
_cell.angle_gamma   90.00
#
_symmetry.space_group_name_H-M   'P 1'
#
loop_
_entity.id
_entity.type
_entity.pdbx_description
1 polymer ?
#
loop_
_entity_poly.entity_id
_entity_poly.type
_entity_poly.pdbx_seq_one_letter_code
_entity_poly.pdbx_strand_id
1 'polypeptide(L)'
;IYGLNNTFTLYGGLLGSEDYYALGIGIGGTLGALGALSMDINRADTQFDNQHSFHGYQWRTQYIKDIPETNTNIAVSYYRYTNDGYFSFNEANTRNWDYNSRQKSEIQFNISQTIFDGVSLYASGSQQDYWGNNDKNRNISVGVSGQQWGVGYSLNYQYSRYTDQNNDRALSLNLSIPLERWLPRSRVSYQMTSQKDRPTQHEMRLDGSLLDDGRLSYSLEQSLDDDNNHNSSLNASYRSPYGTFSAGYSYGNDSSQYNYGVTGGVVIHPHGVTLSQYLGNAFALIDANGASGVRIQNYPGIATDPFGYAVVPYLTTYQENRLSVDTTQLPDNVDLEQTTQFVVPNRGAMVAARFNANIGYRVLVTVSDRNGKPLPFGALASNDDTGQQSIVDEGGILYLSGISSKSQSWTVRWGNQADQQCQFAFSTPDSEPTTSVLQGTAQCH
;
A
#
# COMPACT_ATOMS: atom_id res chain seq x y z
N ILE A 1 -30.40 -6.64 -3.59
CA ILE A 1 -30.70 -5.27 -4.08
C ILE A 1 -31.47 -5.42 -5.38
N TYR A 2 -32.61 -4.72 -5.52
CA TYR A 2 -33.47 -4.77 -6.69
C TYR A 2 -33.93 -3.35 -7.04
N GLY A 3 -33.58 -2.89 -8.25
CA GLY A 3 -34.06 -1.61 -8.79
C GLY A 3 -35.51 -1.77 -9.31
N LEU A 4 -36.44 -1.05 -8.70
CA LEU A 4 -37.84 -1.01 -9.15
C LEU A 4 -37.96 -0.21 -10.46
N ASN A 5 -37.24 0.88 -10.54
CA ASN A 5 -37.08 1.75 -11.71
C ASN A 5 -35.81 2.60 -11.54
N ASN A 6 -35.59 3.59 -12.40
CA ASN A 6 -34.42 4.49 -12.31
C ASN A 6 -34.40 5.39 -11.06
N THR A 7 -35.50 5.44 -10.31
CA THR A 7 -35.66 6.31 -9.13
C THR A 7 -35.62 5.52 -7.81
N PHE A 8 -36.22 4.33 -7.76
CA PHE A 8 -36.41 3.58 -6.52
C PHE A 8 -35.69 2.23 -6.55
N THR A 9 -35.07 1.89 -5.45
CA THR A 9 -34.35 0.64 -5.22
C THR A 9 -34.82 0.02 -3.92
N LEU A 10 -35.17 -1.26 -3.96
CA LEU A 10 -35.38 -2.09 -2.76
C LEU A 10 -34.09 -2.81 -2.42
N TYR A 11 -33.80 -2.92 -1.12
CA TYR A 11 -32.66 -3.69 -0.66
C TYR A 11 -33.01 -4.43 0.63
N GLY A 12 -32.28 -5.49 0.90
CA GLY A 12 -32.42 -6.26 2.12
C GLY A 12 -31.27 -7.24 2.28
N GLY A 13 -31.17 -7.80 3.47
CA GLY A 13 -30.12 -8.73 3.81
C GLY A 13 -30.46 -9.54 5.03
N LEU A 14 -29.81 -10.69 5.13
CA LEU A 14 -29.84 -11.59 6.26
C LEU A 14 -28.43 -11.71 6.82
N LEU A 15 -28.27 -11.69 8.10
CA LEU A 15 -27.04 -11.97 8.81
C LEU A 15 -27.35 -12.98 9.90
N GLY A 16 -26.58 -14.08 9.96
CA GLY A 16 -26.80 -15.14 10.93
C GLY A 16 -25.48 -15.69 11.47
N SER A 17 -25.47 -15.99 12.75
CA SER A 17 -24.45 -16.79 13.43
C SER A 17 -25.13 -17.68 14.47
N GLU A 18 -24.35 -18.45 15.24
CA GLU A 18 -24.88 -19.39 16.22
C GLU A 18 -25.85 -18.75 17.23
N ASP A 19 -25.51 -17.54 17.71
CA ASP A 19 -26.27 -16.82 18.75
C ASP A 19 -26.86 -15.48 18.27
N TYR A 20 -26.89 -15.21 16.94
CA TYR A 20 -27.36 -13.94 16.41
C TYR A 20 -28.03 -14.11 15.04
N TYR A 21 -29.22 -13.52 14.90
CA TYR A 21 -29.92 -13.43 13.60
C TYR A 21 -30.40 -12.01 13.38
N ALA A 22 -30.16 -11.48 12.21
CA ALA A 22 -30.71 -10.19 11.79
C ALA A 22 -31.29 -10.23 10.38
N LEU A 23 -32.42 -9.55 10.24
CA LEU A 23 -33.08 -9.34 8.96
C LEU A 23 -33.26 -7.84 8.75
N GLY A 24 -32.77 -7.34 7.60
CA GLY A 24 -32.94 -5.96 7.19
C GLY A 24 -33.68 -5.83 5.86
N ILE A 25 -34.62 -4.89 5.76
CA ILE A 25 -35.26 -4.50 4.52
C ILE A 25 -35.32 -2.97 4.43
N GLY A 26 -35.19 -2.45 3.24
CA GLY A 26 -35.21 -1.00 3.03
C GLY A 26 -35.55 -0.60 1.59
N ILE A 27 -35.90 0.65 1.47
CA ILE A 27 -36.15 1.33 0.20
C ILE A 27 -35.31 2.60 0.12
N GLY A 28 -34.73 2.85 -1.03
CA GLY A 28 -34.03 4.10 -1.33
C GLY A 28 -34.53 4.69 -2.64
N GLY A 29 -34.48 6.00 -2.74
CA GLY A 29 -34.87 6.68 -3.96
C GLY A 29 -34.09 7.98 -4.20
N THR A 30 -33.82 8.27 -5.46
CA THR A 30 -33.27 9.55 -5.92
C THR A 30 -34.41 10.50 -6.29
N LEU A 31 -34.46 11.65 -5.62
CA LEU A 31 -35.50 12.66 -5.76
C LEU A 31 -35.09 13.79 -6.75
N GLY A 32 -34.20 13.47 -7.69
CA GLY A 32 -33.64 14.43 -8.63
C GLY A 32 -32.90 15.56 -7.91
N ALA A 33 -33.25 16.80 -8.20
CA ALA A 33 -32.63 17.97 -7.59
C ALA A 33 -32.79 18.06 -6.05
N LEU A 34 -33.69 17.28 -5.46
CA LEU A 34 -33.89 17.24 -4.01
C LEU A 34 -32.96 16.26 -3.29
N GLY A 35 -32.13 15.51 -4.00
CA GLY A 35 -31.18 14.55 -3.42
C GLY A 35 -31.69 13.13 -3.37
N ALA A 36 -31.21 12.33 -2.42
CA ALA A 36 -31.60 10.94 -2.23
C ALA A 36 -32.05 10.70 -0.78
N LEU A 37 -33.08 9.87 -0.63
CA LEU A 37 -33.63 9.45 0.66
C LEU A 37 -33.67 7.93 0.71
N SER A 38 -33.24 7.35 1.82
CA SER A 38 -33.45 5.93 2.12
C SER A 38 -34.04 5.71 3.51
N MET A 39 -34.84 4.65 3.63
CA MET A 39 -35.40 4.20 4.88
C MET A 39 -35.28 2.68 4.97
N ASP A 40 -34.84 2.19 6.10
CA ASP A 40 -34.79 0.76 6.38
C ASP A 40 -35.18 0.41 7.81
N ILE A 41 -35.58 -0.82 7.98
CA ILE A 41 -35.85 -1.45 9.26
C ILE A 41 -35.02 -2.73 9.37
N ASN A 42 -34.35 -2.87 10.49
CA ASN A 42 -33.56 -4.05 10.83
C ASN A 42 -34.14 -4.66 12.11
N ARG A 43 -34.43 -5.95 12.07
CA ARG A 43 -34.73 -6.75 13.25
C ARG A 43 -33.51 -7.55 13.61
N ALA A 44 -33.16 -7.58 14.90
CA ALA A 44 -32.12 -8.44 15.45
C ALA A 44 -32.66 -9.27 16.59
N ASP A 45 -32.28 -10.54 16.60
CA ASP A 45 -32.53 -11.51 17.67
C ASP A 45 -31.15 -12.00 18.15
N THR A 46 -30.83 -11.81 19.44
CA THR A 46 -29.53 -12.10 20.03
C THR A 46 -29.70 -12.98 21.26
N GLN A 47 -28.91 -14.03 21.39
CA GLN A 47 -28.87 -14.89 22.54
C GLN A 47 -27.52 -14.75 23.25
N PHE A 48 -27.54 -14.27 24.51
CA PHE A 48 -26.38 -14.23 25.39
C PHE A 48 -26.53 -15.33 26.42
N ASP A 49 -25.75 -16.36 26.40
CA ASP A 49 -25.86 -17.55 27.21
C ASP A 49 -27.26 -18.22 27.15
N ASN A 50 -27.41 -19.40 27.68
CA ASN A 50 -28.65 -20.19 27.61
C ASN A 50 -29.87 -19.60 28.30
N GLN A 51 -29.80 -18.38 28.88
CA GLN A 51 -30.88 -17.83 29.68
C GLN A 51 -31.38 -16.42 29.27
N HIS A 52 -30.66 -15.69 28.42
CA HIS A 52 -31.04 -14.33 28.06
C HIS A 52 -31.12 -14.16 26.53
N SER A 53 -32.31 -14.09 26.01
CA SER A 53 -32.61 -13.74 24.63
C SER A 53 -33.17 -12.32 24.53
N PHE A 54 -32.66 -11.55 23.58
CA PHE A 54 -33.07 -10.19 23.31
C PHE A 54 -33.53 -10.07 21.87
N HIS A 55 -34.52 -9.23 21.65
CA HIS A 55 -34.99 -8.90 20.29
C HIS A 55 -35.36 -7.43 20.22
N GLY A 56 -35.12 -6.84 19.07
CA GLY A 56 -35.44 -5.44 18.84
C GLY A 56 -35.44 -5.07 17.38
N TYR A 57 -35.90 -3.87 17.12
CA TYR A 57 -35.92 -3.28 15.78
C TYR A 57 -35.15 -1.96 15.81
N GLN A 58 -34.42 -1.71 14.72
CA GLN A 58 -33.79 -0.44 14.42
C GLN A 58 -34.41 0.14 13.15
N TRP A 59 -34.86 1.38 13.21
CA TRP A 59 -35.22 2.16 12.04
C TRP A 59 -34.08 3.10 11.69
N ARG A 60 -33.74 3.16 10.41
CA ARG A 60 -32.77 4.13 9.89
C ARG A 60 -33.44 4.94 8.77
N THR A 61 -33.24 6.25 8.81
CA THR A 61 -33.57 7.16 7.73
C THR A 61 -32.30 7.92 7.37
N GLN A 62 -31.96 7.97 6.09
CA GLN A 62 -30.77 8.65 5.60
C GLN A 62 -31.13 9.54 4.42
N TYR A 63 -30.69 10.79 4.48
CA TYR A 63 -30.83 11.76 3.42
C TYR A 63 -29.45 12.26 2.98
N ILE A 64 -29.23 12.30 1.67
CA ILE A 64 -28.00 12.78 1.05
C ILE A 64 -28.35 13.74 -0.07
N LYS A 65 -27.67 14.86 -0.12
CA LYS A 65 -27.80 15.82 -1.21
C LYS A 65 -26.45 16.40 -1.59
N ASP A 66 -26.15 16.32 -2.87
CA ASP A 66 -25.06 17.02 -3.52
C ASP A 66 -25.61 18.26 -4.24
N ILE A 67 -24.96 19.40 -4.06
CA ILE A 67 -25.29 20.67 -4.69
C ILE A 67 -24.07 21.06 -5.53
N PRO A 68 -24.02 20.67 -6.82
CA PRO A 68 -22.84 20.90 -7.67
C PRO A 68 -22.48 22.38 -7.84
N GLU A 69 -23.48 23.26 -7.88
CA GLU A 69 -23.30 24.70 -8.11
C GLU A 69 -22.46 25.36 -7.03
N THR A 70 -22.50 24.82 -5.80
CA THR A 70 -21.74 25.34 -4.64
C THR A 70 -20.73 24.35 -4.12
N ASN A 71 -20.53 23.22 -4.79
CA ASN A 71 -19.70 22.09 -4.31
C ASN A 71 -20.02 21.71 -2.86
N THR A 72 -21.30 21.61 -2.53
CA THR A 72 -21.77 21.34 -1.17
C THR A 72 -22.36 19.93 -1.09
N ASN A 73 -21.90 19.15 -0.11
CA ASN A 73 -22.41 17.84 0.24
C ASN A 73 -23.12 17.91 1.59
N ILE A 74 -24.33 17.38 1.68
CA ILE A 74 -25.13 17.31 2.91
C ILE A 74 -25.53 15.85 3.10
N ALA A 75 -25.26 15.32 4.31
CA ALA A 75 -25.72 14.00 4.73
C ALA A 75 -26.36 14.10 6.12
N VAL A 76 -27.55 13.55 6.28
CA VAL A 76 -28.25 13.45 7.55
C VAL A 76 -28.70 12.01 7.73
N SER A 77 -28.42 11.42 8.88
CA SER A 77 -28.85 10.07 9.24
C SER A 77 -29.56 10.10 10.59
N TYR A 78 -30.67 9.40 10.68
CA TYR A 78 -31.43 9.22 11.92
C TYR A 78 -31.64 7.74 12.19
N TYR A 79 -31.26 7.29 13.37
CA TYR A 79 -31.43 5.94 13.87
C TYR A 79 -32.40 5.95 15.04
N ARG A 80 -33.34 5.02 15.05
CA ARG A 80 -34.27 4.82 16.16
C ARG A 80 -34.34 3.36 16.52
N TYR A 81 -34.12 3.05 17.79
CA TYR A 81 -34.29 1.72 18.36
C TYR A 81 -35.63 1.64 19.03
N THR A 82 -36.39 0.57 18.82
CA THR A 82 -37.78 0.45 19.38
C THR A 82 -37.79 0.08 20.84
N ASN A 83 -36.74 -0.63 21.28
CA ASN A 83 -36.54 -1.04 22.67
C ASN A 83 -35.03 -1.18 22.96
N ASP A 84 -34.70 -1.50 24.18
CA ASP A 84 -33.35 -1.77 24.67
C ASP A 84 -32.80 -3.15 24.26
N GLY A 85 -33.62 -3.99 23.67
CA GLY A 85 -33.26 -5.35 23.21
C GLY A 85 -32.66 -5.46 21.83
N TYR A 86 -32.48 -4.37 21.08
CA TYR A 86 -31.77 -4.42 19.83
C TYR A 86 -30.26 -4.40 20.05
N PHE A 87 -29.55 -5.37 19.51
CA PHE A 87 -28.09 -5.43 19.45
C PHE A 87 -27.63 -5.49 18.01
N SER A 88 -26.62 -4.73 17.66
CA SER A 88 -25.90 -4.93 16.43
C SER A 88 -25.02 -6.19 16.50
N PHE A 89 -24.59 -6.73 15.38
CA PHE A 89 -23.72 -7.91 15.35
C PHE A 89 -22.44 -7.73 16.17
N ASN A 90 -21.82 -6.55 16.09
CA ASN A 90 -20.61 -6.26 16.86
C ASN A 90 -20.89 -6.23 18.39
N GLU A 91 -21.98 -5.62 18.82
CA GLU A 91 -22.37 -5.59 20.23
C GLU A 91 -22.68 -6.99 20.75
N ALA A 92 -23.35 -7.82 19.94
CA ALA A 92 -23.64 -9.21 20.28
C ALA A 92 -22.35 -10.03 20.47
N ASN A 93 -21.35 -9.84 19.62
CA ASN A 93 -20.10 -10.57 19.69
C ASN A 93 -19.14 -10.13 20.79
N THR A 94 -19.16 -8.86 21.18
CA THR A 94 -18.25 -8.34 22.20
C THR A 94 -18.61 -8.79 23.61
N ARG A 95 -19.81 -9.38 23.84
CA ARG A 95 -20.34 -9.82 25.14
C ARG A 95 -20.26 -8.77 26.27
N ASN A 96 -19.93 -7.54 25.91
CA ASN A 96 -19.78 -6.43 26.84
C ASN A 96 -21.07 -5.60 26.81
N TRP A 97 -22.10 -6.08 27.48
CA TRP A 97 -23.39 -5.42 27.53
C TRP A 97 -23.57 -4.71 28.89
N ASP A 98 -23.48 -3.40 28.86
CA ASP A 98 -23.91 -2.57 29.98
C ASP A 98 -25.40 -2.23 29.77
N TYR A 99 -26.22 -2.74 30.67
CA TYR A 99 -27.67 -2.57 30.61
C TYR A 99 -28.11 -1.10 30.76
N ASN A 100 -27.25 -0.25 31.34
CA ASN A 100 -27.59 1.13 31.68
C ASN A 100 -27.28 2.14 30.57
N SER A 101 -26.62 1.73 29.48
CA SER A 101 -26.19 2.64 28.43
C SER A 101 -26.66 2.25 27.02
N ARG A 102 -27.87 1.64 26.92
CA ARG A 102 -28.46 1.23 25.66
C ARG A 102 -28.95 2.43 24.84
N GLN A 103 -28.49 2.56 23.61
CA GLN A 103 -28.85 3.66 22.73
C GLN A 103 -30.32 3.58 22.32
N LYS A 104 -31.03 4.72 22.44
CA LYS A 104 -32.45 4.87 22.09
C LYS A 104 -32.64 5.51 20.73
N SER A 105 -31.85 6.52 20.42
CA SER A 105 -31.86 7.17 19.12
C SER A 105 -30.53 7.88 18.86
N GLU A 106 -30.25 8.09 17.60
CA GLU A 106 -29.10 8.87 17.15
C GLU A 106 -29.48 9.71 15.94
N ILE A 107 -29.12 10.96 15.94
CA ILE A 107 -29.11 11.81 14.76
C ILE A 107 -27.69 12.22 14.45
N GLN A 108 -27.30 12.10 13.20
CA GLN A 108 -26.01 12.53 12.68
C GLN A 108 -26.23 13.48 11.52
N PHE A 109 -25.42 14.51 11.42
CA PHE A 109 -25.34 15.34 10.22
C PHE A 109 -23.89 15.61 9.83
N ASN A 110 -23.65 15.71 8.53
CA ASN A 110 -22.39 16.12 7.94
C ASN A 110 -22.69 17.07 6.79
N ILE A 111 -22.00 18.20 6.79
CA ILE A 111 -22.07 19.19 5.75
C ILE A 111 -20.62 19.53 5.36
N SER A 112 -20.30 19.47 4.09
CA SER A 112 -19.02 19.91 3.57
C SER A 112 -19.21 20.77 2.34
N GLN A 113 -18.44 21.82 2.22
CA GLN A 113 -18.48 22.73 1.08
C GLN A 113 -17.05 23.12 0.67
N THR A 114 -16.73 22.92 -0.60
CA THR A 114 -15.50 23.44 -1.17
C THR A 114 -15.77 24.87 -1.65
N ILE A 115 -15.10 25.87 -1.01
CA ILE A 115 -15.34 27.29 -1.26
C ILE A 115 -14.44 27.81 -2.38
N PHE A 116 -13.18 27.36 -2.41
CA PHE A 116 -12.16 27.71 -3.40
C PHE A 116 -11.38 26.44 -3.75
N ASP A 117 -10.62 26.49 -4.85
CA ASP A 117 -9.72 25.40 -5.19
C ASP A 117 -8.80 25.07 -4.02
N GLY A 118 -8.93 23.85 -3.49
CA GLY A 118 -8.13 23.36 -2.39
C GLY A 118 -8.57 23.79 -0.98
N VAL A 119 -9.70 24.51 -0.80
CA VAL A 119 -10.22 24.91 0.52
C VAL A 119 -11.64 24.41 0.75
N SER A 120 -11.84 23.66 1.83
CA SER A 120 -13.14 23.10 2.22
C SER A 120 -13.51 23.51 3.64
N LEU A 121 -14.77 23.90 3.82
CA LEU A 121 -15.41 23.99 5.13
C LEU A 121 -16.18 22.72 5.42
N TYR A 122 -16.22 22.32 6.69
CA TYR A 122 -17.05 21.22 7.11
C TYR A 122 -17.69 21.50 8.48
N ALA A 123 -18.87 20.95 8.64
CA ALA A 123 -19.57 20.89 9.93
C ALA A 123 -20.18 19.50 10.09
N SER A 124 -19.96 18.89 11.22
CA SER A 124 -20.56 17.60 11.57
C SER A 124 -21.08 17.62 13.00
N GLY A 125 -22.08 16.79 13.27
CA GLY A 125 -22.54 16.62 14.64
C GLY A 125 -23.35 15.37 14.80
N SER A 126 -23.44 14.93 16.06
CA SER A 126 -24.27 13.82 16.48
C SER A 126 -24.90 14.08 17.83
N GLN A 127 -26.10 13.57 18.00
CA GLN A 127 -26.75 13.46 19.31
C GLN A 127 -27.24 12.02 19.49
N GLN A 128 -26.87 11.43 20.61
CA GLN A 128 -27.29 10.11 21.03
C GLN A 128 -28.12 10.25 22.30
N ASP A 129 -29.32 9.65 22.32
CA ASP A 129 -30.18 9.51 23.49
C ASP A 129 -30.16 8.04 23.93
N TYR A 130 -30.26 7.80 25.23
CA TYR A 130 -30.15 6.47 25.82
C TYR A 130 -31.45 6.02 26.49
N TRP A 131 -31.63 4.68 26.61
CA TRP A 131 -32.69 4.09 27.40
C TRP A 131 -32.29 4.10 28.89
N GLY A 132 -33.24 4.08 29.78
CA GLY A 132 -33.01 3.89 31.23
C GLY A 132 -32.68 5.17 32.00
N ASN A 133 -32.02 6.13 31.40
CA ASN A 133 -31.71 7.43 31.97
C ASN A 133 -31.94 8.52 30.91
N ASN A 134 -31.99 9.78 31.33
CA ASN A 134 -32.16 10.91 30.41
C ASN A 134 -30.80 11.38 29.80
N ASP A 135 -29.87 10.47 29.69
CA ASP A 135 -28.53 10.79 29.20
C ASP A 135 -28.54 11.15 27.71
N LYS A 136 -27.78 12.17 27.39
CA LYS A 136 -27.62 12.68 26.03
C LYS A 136 -26.18 13.01 25.78
N ASN A 137 -25.59 12.28 24.80
CA ASN A 137 -24.28 12.61 24.29
C ASN A 137 -24.43 13.47 23.04
N ARG A 138 -23.72 14.59 23.01
CA ARG A 138 -23.69 15.50 21.86
C ARG A 138 -22.25 15.76 21.46
N ASN A 139 -22.01 15.71 20.17
CA ASN A 139 -20.74 16.09 19.58
C ASN A 139 -21.00 16.99 18.39
N ILE A 140 -20.32 18.12 18.32
CA ILE A 140 -20.38 19.06 17.19
C ILE A 140 -18.93 19.40 16.82
N SER A 141 -18.61 19.31 15.56
CA SER A 141 -17.32 19.66 15.02
C SER A 141 -17.50 20.60 13.82
N VAL A 142 -16.74 21.67 13.79
CA VAL A 142 -16.67 22.59 12.65
C VAL A 142 -15.23 22.87 12.30
N GLY A 143 -14.92 22.96 11.04
CA GLY A 143 -13.55 23.22 10.65
C GLY A 143 -13.38 23.67 9.22
N VAL A 144 -12.17 24.08 8.93
CA VAL A 144 -11.66 24.42 7.61
C VAL A 144 -10.42 23.59 7.34
N SER A 145 -10.29 23.09 6.14
CA SER A 145 -9.07 22.42 5.67
C SER A 145 -8.76 22.82 4.25
N GLY A 146 -7.50 22.83 3.92
CA GLY A 146 -7.07 23.18 2.58
C GLY A 146 -5.62 22.86 2.30
N GLN A 147 -5.25 23.03 1.04
CA GLN A 147 -3.87 22.94 0.58
C GLN A 147 -3.60 24.09 -0.40
N GLN A 148 -2.54 24.85 -0.13
CA GLN A 148 -2.14 25.93 -1.01
C GLN A 148 -0.60 26.01 -1.07
N TRP A 149 -0.05 26.14 -2.28
CA TRP A 149 1.40 26.14 -2.55
C TRP A 149 2.13 24.92 -1.95
N GLY A 150 1.45 23.77 -1.91
CA GLY A 150 1.98 22.54 -1.31
C GLY A 150 1.83 22.46 0.21
N VAL A 151 1.47 23.56 0.89
CA VAL A 151 1.23 23.57 2.35
C VAL A 151 -0.19 23.15 2.64
N GLY A 152 -0.33 22.04 3.38
CA GLY A 152 -1.61 21.58 3.92
C GLY A 152 -1.90 22.29 5.26
N TYR A 153 -3.14 22.67 5.48
CA TYR A 153 -3.60 23.23 6.76
C TYR A 153 -4.99 22.75 7.13
N SER A 154 -5.24 22.59 8.42
CA SER A 154 -6.59 22.40 8.95
C SER A 154 -6.75 23.02 10.32
N LEU A 155 -7.92 23.62 10.54
CA LEU A 155 -8.36 24.13 11.83
C LEU A 155 -9.71 23.49 12.14
N ASN A 156 -9.81 22.83 13.29
CA ASN A 156 -11.03 22.17 13.75
C ASN A 156 -11.38 22.60 15.18
N TYR A 157 -12.62 22.94 15.39
CA TYR A 157 -13.19 23.16 16.71
C TYR A 157 -14.22 22.08 16.99
N GLN A 158 -14.08 21.39 18.12
CA GLN A 158 -14.98 20.35 18.57
C GLN A 158 -15.59 20.71 19.92
N TYR A 159 -16.87 20.52 20.05
CA TYR A 159 -17.61 20.60 21.30
C TYR A 159 -18.29 19.28 21.60
N SER A 160 -17.98 18.69 22.75
CA SER A 160 -18.57 17.41 23.21
C SER A 160 -19.23 17.61 24.58
N ARG A 161 -20.43 17.09 24.72
CA ARG A 161 -21.17 17.08 25.98
C ARG A 161 -21.64 15.66 26.28
N TYR A 162 -21.24 15.16 27.43
CA TYR A 162 -21.67 13.89 27.99
C TYR A 162 -22.48 14.18 29.29
N THR A 163 -23.51 13.40 29.56
CA THR A 163 -24.40 13.69 30.68
C THR A 163 -23.68 13.63 32.03
N ASP A 164 -22.80 12.65 32.23
CA ASP A 164 -22.08 12.41 33.49
C ASP A 164 -20.68 13.06 33.54
N GLN A 165 -20.32 13.87 32.53
CA GLN A 165 -19.02 14.51 32.46
C GLN A 165 -19.15 16.00 32.17
N ASN A 166 -18.12 16.75 32.53
CA ASN A 166 -18.01 18.15 32.12
C ASN A 166 -17.94 18.28 30.59
N ASN A 167 -18.56 19.34 30.07
CA ASN A 167 -18.44 19.67 28.64
C ASN A 167 -16.99 19.81 28.25
N ASP A 168 -16.63 19.17 27.18
CA ASP A 168 -15.30 19.27 26.60
C ASP A 168 -15.32 20.19 25.36
N ARG A 169 -14.24 20.91 25.15
CA ARG A 169 -14.01 21.76 23.99
C ARG A 169 -12.58 21.56 23.55
N ALA A 170 -12.40 21.27 22.27
CA ALA A 170 -11.08 21.10 21.68
C ALA A 170 -10.92 21.99 20.45
N LEU A 171 -9.79 22.66 20.36
CA LEU A 171 -9.33 23.36 19.17
C LEU A 171 -8.07 22.67 18.68
N SER A 172 -8.08 22.25 17.41
CA SER A 172 -6.93 21.60 16.78
C SER A 172 -6.51 22.36 15.53
N LEU A 173 -5.24 22.71 15.45
CA LEU A 173 -4.61 23.29 14.27
C LEU A 173 -3.56 22.30 13.76
N ASN A 174 -3.60 22.00 12.47
CA ASN A 174 -2.56 21.21 11.82
C ASN A 174 -2.01 21.99 10.61
N LEU A 175 -0.69 21.99 10.48
CA LEU A 175 0.04 22.52 9.35
C LEU A 175 0.98 21.43 8.83
N SER A 176 1.10 21.27 7.51
CA SER A 176 1.96 20.28 6.89
C SER A 176 2.66 20.88 5.68
N ILE A 177 4.00 20.89 5.72
CA ILE A 177 4.86 21.52 4.72
C ILE A 177 5.74 20.42 4.09
N PRO A 178 5.57 20.11 2.79
CA PRO A 178 6.47 19.21 2.10
C PRO A 178 7.85 19.84 1.94
N LEU A 179 8.89 19.07 2.18
CA LEU A 179 10.28 19.52 2.09
C LEU A 179 10.98 19.11 0.80
N GLU A 180 10.25 18.68 -0.23
CA GLU A 180 10.78 18.08 -1.46
C GLU A 180 11.94 18.83 -2.12
N ARG A 181 12.01 20.17 -1.93
CA ARG A 181 13.10 21.00 -2.47
C ARG A 181 14.43 20.83 -1.73
N TRP A 182 14.40 20.50 -0.44
CA TRP A 182 15.57 20.41 0.45
C TRP A 182 15.84 19.00 0.91
N LEU A 183 14.78 18.25 1.18
CA LEU A 183 14.84 16.88 1.64
C LEU A 183 13.74 16.06 0.93
N PRO A 184 14.09 15.41 -0.19
CA PRO A 184 13.12 14.66 -0.98
C PRO A 184 12.33 13.65 -0.15
N ARG A 185 11.05 13.49 -0.46
CA ARG A 185 10.13 12.54 0.23
C ARG A 185 10.02 12.78 1.74
N SER A 186 10.13 14.02 2.17
CA SER A 186 10.03 14.39 3.59
C SER A 186 9.10 15.56 3.78
N ARG A 187 8.52 15.63 4.98
CA ARG A 187 7.65 16.74 5.37
C ARG A 187 7.85 17.13 6.82
N VAL A 188 7.63 18.40 7.12
CA VAL A 188 7.45 18.90 8.48
C VAL A 188 5.97 19.12 8.73
N SER A 189 5.48 18.68 9.86
CA SER A 189 4.14 18.97 10.34
C SER A 189 4.19 19.60 11.73
N TYR A 190 3.25 20.50 11.97
CA TYR A 190 3.01 21.12 13.26
C TYR A 190 1.55 20.88 13.62
N GLN A 191 1.32 20.39 14.84
CA GLN A 191 0.01 20.21 15.41
C GLN A 191 -0.08 20.96 16.74
N MET A 192 -1.19 21.68 16.93
CA MET A 192 -1.57 22.27 18.21
C MET A 192 -2.93 21.68 18.61
N THR A 193 -3.06 21.23 19.84
CA THR A 193 -4.32 20.76 20.39
C THR A 193 -4.53 21.45 21.73
N SER A 194 -5.55 22.31 21.80
CA SER A 194 -5.99 22.99 23.02
C SER A 194 -7.33 22.39 23.45
N GLN A 195 -7.37 21.83 24.62
CA GLN A 195 -8.52 21.15 25.17
C GLN A 195 -8.89 21.76 26.51
N LYS A 196 -10.20 21.89 26.79
CA LYS A 196 -10.67 22.44 28.05
C LYS A 196 -10.12 21.67 29.23
N ASP A 197 -9.69 22.37 30.26
CA ASP A 197 -9.17 21.81 31.53
C ASP A 197 -7.91 20.90 31.35
N ARG A 198 -7.18 21.07 30.23
CA ARG A 198 -5.90 20.38 29.94
C ARG A 198 -4.89 21.37 29.36
N PRO A 199 -3.60 21.17 29.61
CA PRO A 199 -2.56 21.95 28.98
C PRO A 199 -2.65 21.87 27.45
N THR A 200 -2.42 22.99 26.79
CA THR A 200 -2.33 23.01 25.32
C THR A 200 -1.07 22.25 24.90
N GLN A 201 -1.24 21.31 23.97
CA GLN A 201 -0.14 20.52 23.41
C GLN A 201 0.30 21.07 22.07
N HIS A 202 1.60 21.18 21.88
CA HIS A 202 2.25 21.53 20.64
C HIS A 202 3.14 20.36 20.21
N GLU A 203 2.95 19.88 19.01
CA GLU A 203 3.76 18.81 18.44
C GLU A 203 4.36 19.26 17.11
N MET A 204 5.66 19.03 16.97
CA MET A 204 6.40 19.25 15.73
C MET A 204 6.98 17.93 15.28
N ARG A 205 6.72 17.55 14.04
CA ARG A 205 7.19 16.28 13.48
C ARG A 205 7.87 16.51 12.15
N LEU A 206 9.02 15.87 11.98
CA LEU A 206 9.70 15.71 10.70
C LEU A 206 9.67 14.23 10.35
N ASP A 207 9.01 13.88 9.29
CA ASP A 207 8.98 12.50 8.81
C ASP A 207 9.36 12.40 7.33
N GLY A 208 9.91 11.27 6.95
CA GLY A 208 10.31 11.06 5.58
C GLY A 208 10.96 9.71 5.30
N SER A 209 11.46 9.59 4.08
CA SER A 209 12.22 8.43 3.66
C SER A 209 13.47 8.84 2.90
N LEU A 210 14.55 8.11 3.15
CA LEU A 210 15.86 8.26 2.53
C LEU A 210 16.17 7.04 1.66
N LEU A 211 17.25 7.13 0.90
CA LEU A 211 17.66 6.20 -0.15
C LEU A 211 16.71 6.24 -1.35
N ASP A 212 17.19 5.84 -2.52
CA ASP A 212 16.47 6.02 -3.79
C ASP A 212 15.13 5.29 -3.85
N ASP A 213 15.04 4.13 -3.21
CA ASP A 213 13.84 3.30 -3.11
C ASP A 213 12.99 3.56 -1.86
N GLY A 214 13.39 4.52 -1.00
CA GLY A 214 12.65 4.84 0.23
C GLY A 214 12.72 3.77 1.32
N ARG A 215 13.70 2.87 1.27
CA ARG A 215 13.82 1.76 2.23
C ARG A 215 14.24 2.18 3.64
N LEU A 216 14.77 3.38 3.84
CA LEU A 216 15.05 3.94 5.16
C LEU A 216 14.01 5.01 5.46
N SER A 217 13.08 4.73 6.36
CA SER A 217 12.12 5.72 6.88
C SER A 217 12.57 6.24 8.24
N TYR A 218 12.27 7.50 8.51
CA TYR A 218 12.59 8.13 9.79
C TYR A 218 11.45 9.05 10.23
N SER A 219 11.34 9.25 11.55
CA SER A 219 10.52 10.31 12.14
C SER A 219 11.22 10.90 13.36
N LEU A 220 11.24 12.23 13.42
CA LEU A 220 11.61 12.99 14.60
C LEU A 220 10.35 13.71 15.08
N GLU A 221 10.11 13.66 16.37
CA GLU A 221 8.95 14.30 16.97
C GLU A 221 9.39 15.01 18.24
N GLN A 222 8.89 16.22 18.42
CA GLN A 222 9.01 16.99 19.62
C GLN A 222 7.63 17.45 20.05
N SER A 223 7.18 17.05 21.22
CA SER A 223 5.97 17.57 21.86
C SER A 223 6.31 18.39 23.10
N LEU A 224 5.54 19.44 23.31
CA LEU A 224 5.62 20.34 24.45
C LEU A 224 4.21 20.72 24.87
N ASP A 225 3.94 20.82 26.16
CA ASP A 225 2.69 21.36 26.68
C ASP A 225 2.92 22.62 27.53
N ASP A 226 1.83 23.35 27.85
CA ASP A 226 1.88 24.58 28.64
C ASP A 226 2.39 24.35 30.09
N ASP A 227 2.39 23.13 30.59
CA ASP A 227 2.94 22.72 31.87
C ASP A 227 4.43 22.37 31.81
N ASN A 228 5.08 22.66 30.68
CA ASN A 228 6.48 22.32 30.39
C ASN A 228 6.79 20.81 30.36
N ASN A 229 5.79 19.95 30.20
CA ASN A 229 6.09 18.57 29.90
C ASN A 229 6.55 18.48 28.44
N HIS A 230 7.67 17.82 28.23
CA HIS A 230 8.24 17.65 26.91
C HIS A 230 8.51 16.17 26.62
N ASN A 231 8.33 15.79 25.38
CA ASN A 231 8.73 14.48 24.89
C ASN A 231 9.36 14.65 23.51
N SER A 232 10.53 14.05 23.35
CA SER A 232 11.26 14.01 22.10
C SER A 232 11.39 12.56 21.65
N SER A 233 11.10 12.25 20.41
CA SER A 233 11.28 10.92 19.87
C SER A 233 12.01 10.93 18.54
N LEU A 234 12.87 9.95 18.34
CA LEU A 234 13.53 9.63 17.08
C LEU A 234 13.25 8.16 16.77
N ASN A 235 12.68 7.90 15.62
CA ASN A 235 12.45 6.54 15.15
C ASN A 235 13.01 6.40 13.73
N ALA A 236 13.64 5.26 13.47
CA ALA A 236 14.14 4.89 12.16
C ALA A 236 13.80 3.43 11.85
N SER A 237 13.48 3.15 10.59
CA SER A 237 13.19 1.80 10.13
C SER A 237 13.83 1.57 8.77
N TYR A 238 14.67 0.53 8.69
CA TYR A 238 15.37 0.13 7.48
C TYR A 238 14.84 -1.20 6.95
N ARG A 239 14.29 -1.18 5.74
CA ARG A 239 13.83 -2.36 5.01
C ARG A 239 14.95 -2.92 4.16
N SER A 240 15.38 -4.14 4.45
CA SER A 240 16.37 -4.88 3.68
C SER A 240 15.71 -6.09 2.99
N PRO A 241 16.41 -6.77 2.04
CA PRO A 241 15.91 -8.02 1.50
C PRO A 241 15.67 -9.10 2.57
N TYR A 242 16.39 -9.04 3.67
CA TYR A 242 16.43 -10.06 4.71
C TYR A 242 15.48 -9.78 5.88
N GLY A 243 14.88 -8.59 5.94
CA GLY A 243 13.99 -8.18 7.03
C GLY A 243 13.93 -6.68 7.21
N THR A 244 13.12 -6.25 8.16
CA THR A 244 12.98 -4.85 8.57
C THR A 244 13.61 -4.66 9.94
N PHE A 245 14.54 -3.72 10.05
CA PHE A 245 15.22 -3.32 11.27
C PHE A 245 14.65 -1.98 11.73
N SER A 246 14.24 -1.90 12.96
CA SER A 246 13.74 -0.66 13.57
C SER A 246 14.55 -0.30 14.81
N ALA A 247 14.77 0.98 15.00
CA ALA A 247 15.38 1.53 16.20
C ALA A 247 14.70 2.85 16.53
N GLY A 248 14.53 3.12 17.83
CA GLY A 248 13.97 4.36 18.31
C GLY A 248 14.53 4.75 19.66
N TYR A 249 14.47 6.03 19.91
CA TYR A 249 14.82 6.64 21.19
C TYR A 249 13.75 7.67 21.50
N SER A 250 13.24 7.64 22.71
CA SER A 250 12.36 8.68 23.26
C SER A 250 12.90 9.19 24.59
N TYR A 251 12.74 10.48 24.79
CA TYR A 251 13.16 11.19 25.99
C TYR A 251 12.04 12.13 26.44
N GLY A 252 11.61 11.99 27.67
CA GLY A 252 10.62 12.85 28.34
C GLY A 252 11.15 13.37 29.66
N ASN A 253 10.31 14.11 30.42
CA ASN A 253 10.73 14.77 31.66
C ASN A 253 11.41 13.83 32.65
N ASP A 254 10.89 12.62 32.84
CA ASP A 254 11.35 11.69 33.88
C ASP A 254 11.80 10.34 33.35
N SER A 255 11.84 10.17 32.00
CA SER A 255 12.14 8.88 31.42
C SER A 255 12.86 8.98 30.09
N SER A 256 13.69 8.00 29.82
CA SER A 256 14.24 7.75 28.49
C SER A 256 14.03 6.29 28.13
N GLN A 257 13.69 6.05 26.86
CA GLN A 257 13.41 4.71 26.37
C GLN A 257 14.11 4.48 25.04
N TYR A 258 14.78 3.34 24.95
CA TYR A 258 15.30 2.81 23.70
C TYR A 258 14.40 1.66 23.24
N ASN A 259 14.05 1.64 21.99
CA ASN A 259 13.39 0.51 21.34
C ASN A 259 14.20 0.04 20.15
N TYR A 260 14.23 -1.24 19.95
CA TYR A 260 14.80 -1.84 18.75
C TYR A 260 14.00 -3.09 18.38
N GLY A 261 13.93 -3.37 17.10
CA GLY A 261 13.18 -4.50 16.60
C GLY A 261 13.73 -5.02 15.29
N VAL A 262 13.57 -6.31 15.09
CA VAL A 262 13.84 -6.99 13.83
C VAL A 262 12.59 -7.79 13.48
N THR A 263 12.08 -7.59 12.29
CA THR A 263 10.91 -8.31 11.79
C THR A 263 11.22 -8.88 10.42
N GLY A 264 10.93 -10.15 10.21
CA GLY A 264 11.19 -10.80 8.94
C GLY A 264 10.49 -12.15 8.83
N GLY A 265 10.74 -12.82 7.73
CA GLY A 265 10.28 -14.16 7.42
C GLY A 265 11.41 -15.04 6.92
N VAL A 266 11.19 -16.33 6.98
CA VAL A 266 12.09 -17.36 6.43
C VAL A 266 11.28 -18.23 5.48
N VAL A 267 11.72 -18.33 4.23
CA VAL A 267 11.10 -19.17 3.21
C VAL A 267 12.05 -20.31 2.88
N ILE A 268 11.58 -21.52 3.11
CA ILE A 268 12.29 -22.76 2.76
C ILE A 268 11.73 -23.27 1.41
N HIS A 269 12.60 -23.49 0.45
CA HIS A 269 12.23 -23.92 -0.90
C HIS A 269 13.22 -24.99 -1.42
N PRO A 270 12.96 -25.68 -2.53
CA PRO A 270 13.79 -26.79 -3.00
C PRO A 270 15.27 -26.46 -3.25
N HIS A 271 15.59 -25.17 -3.45
CA HIS A 271 16.96 -24.70 -3.74
C HIS A 271 17.65 -24.05 -2.53
N GLY A 272 17.01 -24.03 -1.34
CA GLY A 272 17.62 -23.48 -0.13
C GLY A 272 16.67 -22.70 0.78
N VAL A 273 17.21 -21.69 1.43
CA VAL A 273 16.51 -20.84 2.39
C VAL A 273 16.71 -19.38 2.01
N THR A 274 15.63 -18.66 1.84
CA THR A 274 15.66 -17.20 1.58
C THR A 274 15.02 -16.44 2.73
N LEU A 275 15.72 -15.47 3.27
CA LEU A 275 15.18 -14.53 4.25
C LEU A 275 14.30 -13.49 3.56
N SER A 276 13.36 -12.92 4.29
CA SER A 276 12.42 -11.94 3.74
C SER A 276 12.00 -10.91 4.77
N GLN A 277 11.38 -9.84 4.30
CA GLN A 277 10.54 -8.98 5.13
C GLN A 277 9.35 -9.78 5.68
N TYR A 278 8.57 -9.19 6.59
CA TYR A 278 7.39 -9.85 7.17
C TYR A 278 6.46 -10.38 6.08
N LEU A 279 6.10 -11.66 6.18
CA LEU A 279 5.26 -12.35 5.19
C LEU A 279 3.77 -12.09 5.42
N GLY A 280 3.08 -11.71 4.36
CA GLY A 280 1.62 -11.63 4.32
C GLY A 280 0.95 -13.00 4.07
N ASN A 281 -0.37 -12.95 3.84
CA ASN A 281 -1.18 -14.15 3.57
C ASN A 281 -0.90 -14.80 2.20
N ALA A 282 -0.28 -14.09 1.28
CA ALA A 282 0.21 -14.63 0.00
C ALA A 282 1.48 -13.87 -0.38
N PHE A 283 2.46 -14.57 -0.92
CA PHE A 283 3.76 -14.02 -1.27
C PHE A 283 4.36 -14.74 -2.47
N ALA A 284 5.34 -14.13 -3.13
CA ALA A 284 6.05 -14.73 -4.24
C ALA A 284 7.51 -15.01 -3.90
N LEU A 285 8.00 -16.15 -4.34
CA LEU A 285 9.43 -16.45 -4.44
C LEU A 285 9.90 -16.06 -5.85
N ILE A 286 10.77 -15.08 -5.93
CA ILE A 286 11.47 -14.70 -7.14
C ILE A 286 12.67 -15.64 -7.33
N ASP A 287 12.82 -16.15 -8.53
CA ASP A 287 13.97 -16.93 -8.97
C ASP A 287 14.58 -16.23 -10.21
N ALA A 288 15.71 -15.60 -10.05
CA ALA A 288 16.45 -14.90 -11.09
C ALA A 288 17.68 -15.72 -11.57
N ASN A 289 17.58 -17.01 -11.53
CA ASN A 289 18.58 -17.95 -12.05
C ASN A 289 20.03 -17.62 -11.59
N GLY A 290 20.22 -17.35 -10.30
CA GLY A 290 21.53 -17.02 -9.71
C GLY A 290 21.96 -15.56 -9.83
N ALA A 291 21.16 -14.69 -10.45
CA ALA A 291 21.48 -13.26 -10.54
C ALA A 291 21.23 -12.55 -9.21
N SER A 292 22.29 -12.10 -8.56
CA SER A 292 22.26 -11.36 -7.30
C SER A 292 21.99 -9.88 -7.50
N GLY A 293 21.28 -9.23 -6.55
CA GLY A 293 21.08 -7.79 -6.53
C GLY A 293 19.99 -7.28 -7.50
N VAL A 294 19.22 -8.17 -8.11
CA VAL A 294 18.09 -7.82 -8.98
C VAL A 294 16.94 -7.28 -8.13
N ARG A 295 16.62 -5.99 -8.27
CA ARG A 295 15.61 -5.30 -7.50
C ARG A 295 14.22 -5.46 -8.09
N ILE A 296 13.20 -5.58 -7.23
CA ILE A 296 11.81 -5.68 -7.64
C ILE A 296 11.15 -4.32 -7.51
N GLN A 297 10.56 -3.85 -8.60
CA GLN A 297 9.89 -2.56 -8.69
C GLN A 297 8.70 -2.49 -7.73
N ASN A 298 8.48 -1.32 -7.09
CA ASN A 298 7.40 -1.05 -6.14
C ASN A 298 7.47 -1.82 -4.81
N TYR A 299 8.56 -2.56 -4.57
CA TYR A 299 8.81 -3.25 -3.31
C TYR A 299 10.13 -2.77 -2.68
N PRO A 300 10.09 -1.70 -1.84
CA PRO A 300 11.30 -1.11 -1.27
C PRO A 300 12.14 -2.13 -0.49
N GLY A 301 13.42 -2.16 -0.82
CA GLY A 301 14.40 -3.04 -0.17
C GLY A 301 14.35 -4.50 -0.63
N ILE A 302 13.50 -4.89 -1.59
CA ILE A 302 13.48 -6.25 -2.12
C ILE A 302 14.46 -6.36 -3.29
N ALA A 303 15.46 -7.23 -3.11
CA ALA A 303 16.43 -7.61 -4.14
C ALA A 303 16.81 -9.07 -3.97
N THR A 304 17.27 -9.71 -5.05
CA THR A 304 17.74 -11.09 -5.00
C THR A 304 19.01 -11.22 -4.17
N ASP A 305 19.09 -12.29 -3.43
CA ASP A 305 20.22 -12.67 -2.60
C ASP A 305 21.41 -13.18 -3.48
N PRO A 306 22.56 -13.57 -2.89
CA PRO A 306 23.70 -14.10 -3.65
C PRO A 306 23.40 -15.36 -4.47
N PHE A 307 22.30 -16.04 -4.20
CA PHE A 307 21.86 -17.24 -4.92
C PHE A 307 20.81 -16.93 -5.99
N GLY A 308 20.40 -15.66 -6.15
CA GLY A 308 19.42 -15.22 -7.13
C GLY A 308 17.96 -15.32 -6.66
N TYR A 309 17.71 -15.49 -5.36
CA TYR A 309 16.36 -15.59 -4.80
C TYR A 309 15.97 -14.33 -4.04
N ALA A 310 14.70 -13.94 -4.15
CA ALA A 310 14.09 -12.91 -3.32
C ALA A 310 12.66 -13.29 -2.98
N VAL A 311 12.12 -12.71 -1.93
CA VAL A 311 10.71 -12.90 -1.57
C VAL A 311 9.98 -11.57 -1.66
N VAL A 312 8.92 -11.53 -2.46
CA VAL A 312 7.93 -10.43 -2.45
C VAL A 312 6.87 -10.77 -1.40
N PRO A 313 6.83 -10.05 -0.27
CA PRO A 313 6.15 -10.49 0.94
C PRO A 313 4.63 -10.34 0.92
N TYR A 314 4.09 -9.52 0.01
CA TYR A 314 2.65 -9.23 -0.04
C TYR A 314 2.13 -9.32 -1.46
N LEU A 315 1.16 -10.19 -1.67
CA LEU A 315 0.41 -10.27 -2.92
C LEU A 315 -1.09 -10.22 -2.62
N THR A 316 -1.85 -9.67 -3.55
CA THR A 316 -3.31 -9.68 -3.51
C THR A 316 -3.81 -11.06 -3.92
N THR A 317 -4.53 -11.73 -3.03
CA THR A 317 -5.08 -13.07 -3.28
C THR A 317 -6.20 -13.03 -4.32
N TYR A 318 -6.28 -14.09 -5.15
CA TYR A 318 -7.30 -14.27 -6.18
C TYR A 318 -7.34 -13.18 -7.26
N GLN A 319 -6.25 -12.42 -7.40
CA GLN A 319 -6.10 -11.39 -8.41
C GLN A 319 -4.74 -11.52 -9.08
N GLU A 320 -4.64 -10.98 -10.29
CA GLU A 320 -3.38 -10.89 -11.01
C GLU A 320 -2.47 -9.85 -10.34
N ASN A 321 -1.27 -10.28 -9.96
CA ASN A 321 -0.22 -9.42 -9.41
C ASN A 321 0.90 -9.32 -10.43
N ARG A 322 1.26 -8.10 -10.77
CA ARG A 322 2.39 -7.81 -11.66
C ARG A 322 3.67 -7.67 -10.84
N LEU A 323 4.65 -8.52 -11.15
CA LEU A 323 5.99 -8.50 -10.58
C LEU A 323 6.97 -8.02 -11.67
N SER A 324 7.55 -6.85 -11.48
CA SER A 324 8.48 -6.27 -12.45
C SER A 324 9.83 -6.00 -11.81
N VAL A 325 10.89 -6.24 -12.57
CA VAL A 325 12.26 -5.92 -12.17
C VAL A 325 12.53 -4.43 -12.45
N ASP A 326 13.27 -3.78 -11.56
CA ASP A 326 13.78 -2.43 -11.80
C ASP A 326 14.98 -2.48 -12.73
N THR A 327 14.72 -2.25 -14.00
CA THR A 327 15.74 -2.30 -15.07
C THR A 327 16.74 -1.15 -14.99
N THR A 328 16.41 -0.06 -14.29
CA THR A 328 17.31 1.10 -14.14
C THR A 328 18.43 0.85 -13.14
N GLN A 329 18.29 -0.16 -12.30
CA GLN A 329 19.24 -0.54 -11.25
C GLN A 329 19.67 -2.00 -11.35
N LEU A 330 19.60 -2.56 -12.56
CA LEU A 330 20.14 -3.89 -12.83
C LEU A 330 21.66 -3.89 -12.68
N PRO A 331 22.25 -4.92 -12.03
CA PRO A 331 23.70 -5.08 -12.01
C PRO A 331 24.27 -5.14 -13.44
N ASP A 332 25.46 -4.58 -13.63
CA ASP A 332 26.09 -4.47 -14.96
C ASP A 332 26.33 -5.83 -15.63
N ASN A 333 26.47 -6.88 -14.85
CA ASN A 333 26.69 -8.24 -15.30
C ASN A 333 25.40 -9.09 -15.39
N VAL A 334 24.23 -8.49 -15.33
CA VAL A 334 22.95 -9.19 -15.42
C VAL A 334 22.14 -8.65 -16.59
N ASP A 335 21.69 -9.54 -17.45
CA ASP A 335 20.70 -9.27 -18.48
C ASP A 335 19.50 -10.20 -18.32
N LEU A 336 18.28 -9.69 -18.58
CA LEU A 336 17.04 -10.43 -18.35
C LEU A 336 16.26 -10.57 -19.66
N GLU A 337 15.86 -11.78 -19.99
CA GLU A 337 15.01 -12.04 -21.16
C GLU A 337 13.59 -11.44 -20.96
N GLN A 338 13.11 -11.48 -19.75
CA GLN A 338 11.80 -10.94 -19.37
C GLN A 338 11.94 -10.13 -18.08
N THR A 339 11.36 -8.95 -18.05
CA THR A 339 11.42 -8.03 -16.91
C THR A 339 10.13 -7.98 -16.10
N THR A 340 9.09 -8.71 -16.52
CA THR A 340 7.78 -8.72 -15.88
C THR A 340 7.20 -10.12 -15.88
N GLN A 341 6.65 -10.51 -14.75
CA GLN A 341 5.90 -11.75 -14.53
C GLN A 341 4.53 -11.44 -13.90
N PHE A 342 3.53 -12.25 -14.23
CA PHE A 342 2.20 -12.16 -13.66
C PHE A 342 1.89 -13.42 -12.86
N VAL A 343 1.37 -13.23 -11.64
CA VAL A 343 1.04 -14.35 -10.74
C VAL A 343 -0.32 -14.12 -10.08
N VAL A 344 -1.06 -15.21 -9.85
CA VAL A 344 -2.37 -15.19 -9.19
C VAL A 344 -2.31 -16.15 -7.99
N PRO A 345 -2.03 -15.66 -6.77
CA PRO A 345 -1.95 -16.51 -5.59
C PRO A 345 -3.32 -16.76 -4.98
N ASN A 346 -3.51 -17.95 -4.41
CA ASN A 346 -4.56 -18.24 -3.45
C ASN A 346 -4.16 -17.74 -2.05
N ARG A 347 -5.12 -17.63 -1.15
CA ARG A 347 -4.84 -17.31 0.26
C ARG A 347 -3.97 -18.40 0.90
N GLY A 348 -2.89 -17.99 1.55
CA GLY A 348 -1.91 -18.92 2.17
C GLY A 348 -0.88 -19.46 1.18
N ALA A 349 -0.89 -19.06 -0.08
CA ALA A 349 0.01 -19.61 -1.08
C ALA A 349 1.33 -18.83 -1.21
N MET A 350 2.40 -19.57 -1.43
CA MET A 350 3.64 -19.11 -2.05
C MET A 350 3.57 -19.43 -3.56
N VAL A 351 3.77 -18.42 -4.40
CA VAL A 351 3.86 -18.59 -5.85
C VAL A 351 5.29 -18.31 -6.34
N ALA A 352 5.75 -19.03 -7.35
CA ALA A 352 7.07 -18.78 -7.94
C ALA A 352 6.95 -17.86 -9.15
N ALA A 353 7.84 -16.84 -9.21
CA ALA A 353 8.02 -15.98 -10.37
C ALA A 353 9.46 -16.10 -10.86
N ARG A 354 9.65 -16.67 -12.07
CA ARG A 354 10.96 -16.93 -12.63
C ARG A 354 11.33 -15.89 -13.66
N PHE A 355 12.55 -15.37 -13.53
CA PHE A 355 13.16 -14.44 -14.45
C PHE A 355 14.43 -15.08 -15.01
N ASN A 356 14.43 -15.42 -16.29
CA ASN A 356 15.61 -15.95 -16.93
C ASN A 356 16.68 -14.88 -17.03
N ALA A 357 17.76 -15.07 -16.30
CA ALA A 357 18.87 -14.15 -16.24
C ALA A 357 20.10 -14.73 -16.95
N ASN A 358 20.71 -13.94 -17.78
CA ASN A 358 22.03 -14.18 -18.37
C ASN A 358 23.08 -13.45 -17.53
N ILE A 359 23.92 -14.20 -16.82
CA ILE A 359 24.91 -13.64 -15.88
C ILE A 359 26.27 -13.62 -16.59
N GLY A 360 26.84 -12.44 -16.74
CA GLY A 360 28.11 -12.21 -17.43
C GLY A 360 28.12 -10.84 -18.11
N TYR A 361 29.17 -10.58 -18.86
CA TYR A 361 29.32 -9.30 -19.55
C TYR A 361 28.37 -9.16 -20.72
N ARG A 362 27.95 -7.93 -20.97
CA ARG A 362 27.24 -7.51 -22.17
C ARG A 362 28.26 -7.04 -23.19
N VAL A 363 28.22 -7.59 -24.42
CA VAL A 363 29.21 -7.34 -25.43
C VAL A 363 28.55 -7.02 -26.78
N LEU A 364 29.05 -6.02 -27.47
CA LEU A 364 28.78 -5.79 -28.87
C LEU A 364 29.94 -6.38 -29.68
N VAL A 365 29.69 -7.47 -30.37
CA VAL A 365 30.71 -8.16 -31.17
C VAL A 365 30.45 -7.89 -32.64
N THR A 366 31.43 -7.31 -33.34
CA THR A 366 31.39 -7.20 -34.79
C THR A 366 31.95 -8.50 -35.41
N VAL A 367 31.10 -9.24 -36.10
CA VAL A 367 31.44 -10.53 -36.68
C VAL A 367 31.55 -10.42 -38.18
N SER A 368 32.66 -10.89 -38.72
CA SER A 368 32.94 -10.94 -40.16
C SER A 368 33.11 -12.39 -40.63
N ASP A 369 32.86 -12.62 -41.91
CA ASP A 369 33.18 -13.90 -42.58
C ASP A 369 34.70 -14.09 -42.80
N ARG A 370 35.09 -15.21 -43.39
CA ARG A 370 36.50 -15.52 -43.71
C ARG A 370 37.17 -14.49 -44.63
N ASN A 371 36.38 -13.73 -45.39
CA ASN A 371 36.88 -12.71 -46.34
C ASN A 371 36.88 -11.30 -45.71
N GLY A 372 36.53 -11.17 -44.41
CA GLY A 372 36.43 -9.89 -43.72
C GLY A 372 35.15 -9.10 -44.03
N LYS A 373 34.17 -9.70 -44.71
CA LYS A 373 32.88 -9.08 -44.98
C LYS A 373 31.95 -9.24 -43.74
N PRO A 374 31.23 -8.19 -43.32
CA PRO A 374 30.26 -8.31 -42.26
C PRO A 374 29.21 -9.39 -42.52
N LEU A 375 28.78 -10.12 -41.49
CA LEU A 375 27.70 -11.09 -41.63
C LEU A 375 26.37 -10.40 -42.01
N PRO A 376 25.48 -11.11 -42.74
CA PRO A 376 24.22 -10.53 -43.21
C PRO A 376 23.31 -10.08 -42.08
N PHE A 377 22.68 -8.91 -42.26
CA PHE A 377 21.63 -8.41 -41.40
C PHE A 377 20.50 -9.43 -41.26
N GLY A 378 19.99 -9.63 -40.04
CA GLY A 378 18.90 -10.57 -39.75
C GLY A 378 19.37 -12.03 -39.60
N ALA A 379 20.67 -12.35 -39.74
CA ALA A 379 21.17 -13.69 -39.44
C ALA A 379 20.96 -14.01 -37.94
N LEU A 380 20.61 -15.26 -37.63
CA LEU A 380 20.38 -15.74 -36.30
C LEU A 380 21.66 -16.37 -35.72
N ALA A 381 22.18 -15.79 -34.65
CA ALA A 381 23.26 -16.36 -33.87
C ALA A 381 22.67 -17.14 -32.67
N SER A 382 23.15 -18.36 -32.45
CA SER A 382 22.79 -19.19 -31.30
C SER A 382 24.03 -19.65 -30.54
N ASN A 383 24.00 -19.53 -29.22
CA ASN A 383 25.04 -20.09 -28.36
C ASN A 383 24.87 -21.62 -28.30
N ASP A 384 25.94 -22.35 -28.63
CA ASP A 384 25.89 -23.82 -28.75
C ASP A 384 25.74 -24.52 -27.39
N ASP A 385 26.15 -23.87 -26.28
CA ASP A 385 26.10 -24.43 -24.91
C ASP A 385 24.81 -24.09 -24.18
N THR A 386 24.34 -22.82 -24.32
CA THR A 386 23.19 -22.30 -23.53
C THR A 386 21.89 -22.21 -24.32
N GLY A 387 21.96 -22.27 -25.65
CA GLY A 387 20.83 -22.09 -26.56
C GLY A 387 20.37 -20.62 -26.67
N GLN A 388 21.08 -19.67 -26.06
CA GLN A 388 20.78 -18.25 -26.16
C GLN A 388 20.87 -17.80 -27.65
N GLN A 389 19.95 -16.90 -28.03
CA GLN A 389 19.83 -16.39 -29.36
C GLN A 389 20.06 -14.90 -29.46
N SER A 390 20.67 -14.45 -30.55
CA SER A 390 20.84 -13.04 -30.88
C SER A 390 20.74 -12.87 -32.42
N ILE A 391 20.38 -11.66 -32.83
CA ILE A 391 20.25 -11.34 -34.28
C ILE A 391 21.37 -10.41 -34.69
N VAL A 392 21.95 -10.70 -35.85
CA VAL A 392 22.99 -9.84 -36.48
C VAL A 392 22.32 -8.54 -36.93
N ASP A 393 22.81 -7.43 -36.41
CA ASP A 393 22.39 -6.07 -36.76
C ASP A 393 23.21 -5.54 -37.97
N GLU A 394 22.94 -4.31 -38.39
CA GLU A 394 23.65 -3.66 -39.49
C GLU A 394 25.18 -3.62 -39.23
N GLY A 395 25.96 -3.91 -40.27
CA GLY A 395 27.41 -3.98 -40.14
C GLY A 395 27.97 -5.23 -39.50
N GLY A 396 27.17 -6.28 -39.28
CA GLY A 396 27.62 -7.54 -38.68
C GLY A 396 27.75 -7.49 -37.16
N ILE A 397 27.04 -6.55 -36.49
CA ILE A 397 27.10 -6.37 -35.04
C ILE A 397 26.14 -7.35 -34.38
N LEU A 398 26.62 -8.03 -33.35
CA LEU A 398 25.84 -8.89 -32.46
C LEU A 398 25.87 -8.33 -31.04
N TYR A 399 24.69 -8.23 -30.41
CA TYR A 399 24.60 -8.04 -28.97
C TYR A 399 24.59 -9.39 -28.28
N LEU A 400 25.57 -9.64 -27.43
CA LEU A 400 25.70 -10.86 -26.65
C LEU A 400 25.66 -10.51 -25.16
N SER A 401 24.91 -11.29 -24.36
CA SER A 401 24.89 -11.15 -22.93
C SER A 401 25.29 -12.46 -22.23
N GLY A 402 25.67 -12.39 -20.97
CA GLY A 402 26.13 -13.56 -20.21
C GLY A 402 27.50 -14.08 -20.64
N ILE A 403 28.32 -13.23 -21.27
CA ILE A 403 29.66 -13.62 -21.73
C ILE A 403 30.63 -13.63 -20.55
N SER A 404 31.42 -14.69 -20.45
CA SER A 404 32.43 -14.87 -19.39
C SER A 404 33.85 -14.96 -19.99
N SER A 405 34.86 -15.07 -19.14
CA SER A 405 36.24 -15.32 -19.57
C SER A 405 36.44 -16.70 -20.22
N LYS A 406 35.50 -17.63 -19.99
CA LYS A 406 35.47 -18.89 -20.73
C LYS A 406 34.99 -18.67 -22.14
N SER A 407 35.71 -19.23 -23.10
CA SER A 407 35.34 -19.18 -24.52
C SER A 407 33.98 -19.86 -24.74
N GLN A 408 33.07 -19.16 -25.38
CA GLN A 408 31.73 -19.65 -25.72
C GLN A 408 31.63 -19.75 -27.25
N SER A 409 31.04 -20.85 -27.72
CA SER A 409 30.85 -21.12 -29.15
C SER A 409 29.48 -20.62 -29.62
N TRP A 410 29.48 -19.97 -30.77
CA TRP A 410 28.29 -19.40 -31.39
C TRP A 410 28.16 -19.84 -32.84
N THR A 411 26.99 -20.38 -33.20
CA THR A 411 26.65 -20.73 -34.58
C THR A 411 25.75 -19.63 -35.16
N VAL A 412 26.13 -19.04 -36.28
CA VAL A 412 25.32 -18.02 -36.98
C VAL A 412 24.77 -18.60 -38.28
N ARG A 413 23.46 -18.44 -38.50
CA ARG A 413 22.75 -18.93 -39.69
C ARG A 413 21.98 -17.80 -40.37
N TRP A 414 22.09 -17.72 -41.69
CA TRP A 414 21.36 -16.77 -42.54
C TRP A 414 20.59 -17.43 -43.68
N GLY A 415 20.52 -18.77 -43.67
CA GLY A 415 19.78 -19.59 -44.63
C GLY A 415 19.81 -21.07 -44.26
N ASN A 416 19.30 -21.91 -45.16
CA ASN A 416 19.13 -23.36 -44.90
C ASN A 416 20.25 -24.22 -45.55
N GLN A 417 21.20 -23.60 -46.28
CA GLN A 417 22.28 -24.33 -46.95
C GLN A 417 23.52 -24.37 -46.04
N ALA A 418 24.40 -25.35 -46.27
CA ALA A 418 25.59 -25.53 -45.43
C ALA A 418 26.59 -24.36 -45.50
N ASP A 419 26.58 -23.64 -46.61
CA ASP A 419 27.37 -22.42 -46.84
C ASP A 419 26.71 -21.14 -46.31
N GLN A 420 25.51 -21.25 -45.77
CA GLN A 420 24.74 -20.15 -45.15
C GLN A 420 24.78 -20.20 -43.62
N GLN A 421 25.83 -20.75 -43.06
CA GLN A 421 26.14 -20.78 -41.66
C GLN A 421 27.62 -20.74 -41.39
N CYS A 422 28.00 -20.26 -40.21
CA CYS A 422 29.39 -20.28 -39.75
C CYS A 422 29.43 -20.32 -38.21
N GLN A 423 30.59 -20.57 -37.64
CA GLN A 423 30.82 -20.59 -36.21
C GLN A 423 31.93 -19.65 -35.80
N PHE A 424 31.79 -19.04 -34.64
CA PHE A 424 32.84 -18.28 -33.98
C PHE A 424 32.87 -18.54 -32.49
N ALA A 425 34.03 -18.35 -31.89
CA ALA A 425 34.21 -18.41 -30.46
C ALA A 425 34.51 -17.01 -29.90
N PHE A 426 33.92 -16.69 -28.76
CA PHE A 426 34.17 -15.42 -28.11
C PHE A 426 34.30 -15.57 -26.60
N SER A 427 35.22 -14.81 -26.00
CA SER A 427 35.41 -14.72 -24.53
C SER A 427 35.81 -13.29 -24.17
N THR A 428 35.54 -12.91 -22.94
CA THR A 428 36.00 -11.63 -22.37
C THR A 428 37.39 -11.78 -21.74
N PRO A 429 38.19 -10.70 -21.66
CA PRO A 429 39.41 -10.70 -20.84
C PRO A 429 39.10 -10.98 -19.38
N ASP A 430 40.04 -11.56 -18.63
CA ASP A 430 39.91 -11.85 -17.18
C ASP A 430 39.96 -10.58 -16.29
N SER A 431 40.27 -9.41 -16.86
CA SER A 431 40.28 -8.13 -16.13
C SER A 431 38.88 -7.54 -16.04
N GLU A 432 38.51 -7.01 -14.86
CA GLU A 432 37.25 -6.29 -14.72
C GLU A 432 37.13 -5.14 -15.72
N PRO A 433 36.08 -5.11 -16.52
CA PRO A 433 35.90 -4.06 -17.50
C PRO A 433 35.51 -2.73 -16.85
N THR A 434 35.96 -1.64 -17.41
CA THR A 434 35.65 -0.28 -16.97
C THR A 434 34.31 0.24 -17.55
N THR A 435 33.66 -0.52 -18.40
CA THR A 435 32.41 -0.13 -19.09
C THR A 435 31.36 -1.22 -18.97
N SER A 436 30.10 -0.81 -18.86
CA SER A 436 28.95 -1.71 -18.75
C SER A 436 28.66 -2.56 -19.99
N VAL A 437 29.17 -2.14 -21.16
CA VAL A 437 29.10 -2.87 -22.43
C VAL A 437 30.47 -2.91 -23.07
N LEU A 438 30.97 -4.10 -23.30
CA LEU A 438 32.25 -4.32 -23.98
C LEU A 438 32.07 -4.26 -25.48
N GLN A 439 33.15 -3.94 -26.21
CA GLN A 439 33.21 -4.07 -27.66
C GLN A 439 34.26 -5.10 -28.03
N GLY A 440 33.94 -5.91 -29.02
CA GLY A 440 34.86 -6.94 -29.52
C GLY A 440 34.68 -7.22 -31.02
N THR A 441 35.59 -7.99 -31.55
CA THR A 441 35.54 -8.45 -32.94
C THR A 441 35.77 -9.96 -32.98
N ALA A 442 35.07 -10.64 -33.87
CA ALA A 442 35.26 -12.07 -34.08
C ALA A 442 35.21 -12.39 -35.60
N GLN A 443 35.91 -13.44 -36.00
CA GLN A 443 35.85 -13.98 -37.36
C GLN A 443 35.11 -15.31 -37.32
N CYS A 444 34.13 -15.44 -38.21
CA CYS A 444 33.30 -16.63 -38.32
C CYS A 444 33.90 -17.58 -39.39
N HIS A 445 33.97 -18.83 -39.03
CA HIS A 445 34.64 -19.87 -39.85
C HIS A 445 33.68 -20.96 -40.34
#